data_a6713eec49f4a53edb9aedc409916081
#
_entry.id   a6713eec49f4a53edb9aedc409916081
#
_cell.length_a   1.000
_cell.length_b   1.000
_cell.length_c   1.000
_cell.angle_alpha   90.00
_cell.angle_beta   90.00
_cell.angle_gamma   90.00
#
_symmetry.space_group_name_H-M   'P 1'
#
loop_
_entity.id
_entity.type
_entity.pdbx_description
1 polymer ?
#
loop_
_entity_poly.entity_id
_entity_poly.type
_entity_poly.pdbx_seq_one_letter_code
_entity_poly.pdbx_strand_id
1 'polypeptide(L)'
;KKIIKQSEELAKRLNYDNDINYNSTLLALYGESTYGNVMTTMVSMMMIMLSLVSIGCIIVIYNSFAISVMERKKEFGLLSSIGATKRQLSHMVFFEAVVVGVIGIILGILGAYIGIGCVILIINNLISDILEYKLHLVTNPLFIIIPVIFMIVVIGVSAFIPSRKASKVSPIEAIRQNDDIKINKKKIKTSKLVLKLFGIEGEIALKNIKRKKKKYRVTIVS
;
A
#
# COMPACT_ATOMS: atom_id res chain seq x y z
N LYS A 1 27.30 3.08 -18.19
CA LYS A 1 27.97 2.10 -19.11
C LYS A 1 28.51 2.74 -20.38
N LYS A 2 27.94 3.84 -20.86
CA LYS A 2 28.37 4.50 -22.10
C LYS A 2 29.66 5.28 -21.90
N ILE A 3 29.79 6.00 -20.77
CA ILE A 3 30.97 6.82 -20.46
C ILE A 3 32.19 5.94 -20.21
N ILE A 4 32.04 4.90 -19.37
CA ILE A 4 33.12 3.96 -19.06
C ILE A 4 33.60 3.24 -20.35
N LYS A 5 32.69 2.79 -21.19
CA LYS A 5 33.03 2.11 -22.43
C LYS A 5 33.75 3.03 -23.43
N GLN A 6 33.34 4.30 -23.49
CA GLN A 6 33.99 5.31 -24.34
C GLN A 6 35.38 5.68 -23.85
N SER A 7 35.58 5.79 -22.52
CA SER A 7 36.90 6.07 -21.96
C SER A 7 37.89 4.91 -22.15
N GLU A 8 37.42 3.66 -22.02
CA GLU A 8 38.26 2.49 -22.31
C GLU A 8 38.64 2.39 -23.79
N GLU A 9 37.69 2.72 -24.67
CA GLU A 9 37.95 2.73 -26.13
C GLU A 9 38.95 3.84 -26.53
N LEU A 10 38.84 5.02 -25.90
CA LEU A 10 39.82 6.11 -26.07
C LEU A 10 41.21 5.73 -25.53
N ALA A 11 41.30 5.11 -24.38
CA ALA A 11 42.54 4.64 -23.81
C ALA A 11 43.22 3.62 -24.73
N LYS A 12 42.48 2.69 -25.28
CA LYS A 12 42.99 1.72 -26.28
C LYS A 12 43.49 2.38 -27.55
N ARG A 13 42.80 3.42 -28.04
CA ARG A 13 43.23 4.16 -29.24
C ARG A 13 44.51 4.97 -29.00
N LEU A 14 44.70 5.46 -27.77
CA LEU A 14 45.87 6.24 -27.40
C LEU A 14 47.03 5.37 -26.90
N ASN A 15 46.91 4.05 -26.93
CA ASN A 15 47.88 3.08 -26.40
C ASN A 15 48.30 3.40 -24.96
N TYR A 16 47.33 3.82 -24.15
CA TYR A 16 47.52 4.18 -22.73
C TYR A 16 47.29 2.97 -21.87
N ASP A 17 48.40 2.45 -21.30
CA ASP A 17 48.43 1.19 -20.56
C ASP A 17 48.33 1.39 -19.04
N ASN A 18 48.04 2.62 -18.58
CA ASN A 18 47.87 2.93 -17.16
C ASN A 18 46.40 2.80 -16.74
N ASP A 19 46.17 2.42 -15.49
CA ASP A 19 44.84 2.36 -14.89
C ASP A 19 44.11 3.70 -15.02
N ILE A 20 42.96 3.64 -15.66
CA ILE A 20 42.07 4.83 -15.78
C ILE A 20 41.44 5.06 -14.42
N ASN A 21 41.75 6.18 -13.78
CA ASN A 21 41.15 6.54 -12.51
C ASN A 21 39.84 7.26 -12.74
N TYR A 22 38.74 6.62 -12.35
CA TYR A 22 37.40 7.18 -12.48
C TYR A 22 36.97 7.84 -11.18
N ASN A 23 36.35 9.03 -11.29
CA ASN A 23 35.64 9.60 -10.16
C ASN A 23 34.35 8.78 -9.94
N SER A 24 34.43 7.79 -9.06
CA SER A 24 33.34 6.85 -8.77
C SER A 24 32.08 7.55 -8.23
N THR A 25 32.23 8.65 -7.48
CA THR A 25 31.11 9.42 -6.93
C THR A 25 30.36 10.16 -8.04
N LEU A 26 31.08 10.76 -8.97
CA LEU A 26 30.47 11.46 -10.10
C LEU A 26 29.79 10.47 -11.06
N LEU A 27 30.41 9.33 -11.34
CA LEU A 27 29.81 8.28 -12.15
C LEU A 27 28.54 7.70 -11.52
N ALA A 28 28.53 7.53 -10.20
CA ALA A 28 27.33 7.07 -9.46
C ALA A 28 26.16 8.07 -9.58
N LEU A 29 26.42 9.37 -9.57
CA LEU A 29 25.42 10.42 -9.78
C LEU A 29 24.82 10.38 -11.20
N TYR A 30 25.61 10.00 -12.21
CA TYR A 30 25.16 9.79 -13.59
C TYR A 30 24.53 8.41 -13.85
N GLY A 31 24.38 7.59 -12.79
CA GLY A 31 23.83 6.23 -12.91
C GLY A 31 24.78 5.23 -13.55
N GLU A 32 26.06 5.59 -13.72
CA GLU A 32 27.13 4.70 -14.16
C GLU A 32 28.07 4.43 -12.97
N SER A 33 28.25 3.18 -12.60
CA SER A 33 29.22 2.83 -11.57
C SER A 33 30.24 1.83 -12.11
N THR A 34 31.49 2.01 -11.71
CA THR A 34 32.59 1.07 -11.98
C THR A 34 32.29 -0.27 -11.29
N TYR A 35 31.56 -0.23 -10.18
CA TYR A 35 31.02 -1.41 -9.50
C TYR A 35 29.58 -1.63 -9.99
N GLY A 36 29.40 -2.46 -11.02
CA GLY A 36 28.13 -2.70 -11.71
C GLY A 36 26.92 -3.09 -10.82
N ASN A 37 27.14 -3.32 -9.54
CA ASN A 37 26.12 -3.78 -8.60
C ASN A 37 25.47 -2.65 -7.77
N VAL A 38 26.08 -1.46 -7.62
CA VAL A 38 25.57 -0.41 -6.72
C VAL A 38 24.21 0.10 -7.19
N MET A 39 24.08 0.41 -8.49
CA MET A 39 22.81 0.91 -9.05
C MET A 39 21.71 -0.17 -8.97
N THR A 40 22.06 -1.42 -9.28
CA THR A 40 21.13 -2.54 -9.18
C THR A 40 20.70 -2.77 -7.72
N THR A 41 21.62 -2.65 -6.76
CA THR A 41 21.33 -2.78 -5.34
C THR A 41 20.42 -1.65 -4.85
N MET A 42 20.69 -0.40 -5.23
CA MET A 42 19.83 0.74 -4.88
C MET A 42 18.42 0.60 -5.46
N VAL A 43 18.30 0.22 -6.73
CA VAL A 43 16.99 0.00 -7.36
C VAL A 43 16.25 -1.16 -6.70
N SER A 44 16.93 -2.28 -6.40
CA SER A 44 16.29 -3.40 -5.73
C SER A 44 15.82 -3.05 -4.32
N MET A 45 16.61 -2.29 -3.55
CA MET A 45 16.24 -1.81 -2.22
C MET A 45 15.03 -0.87 -2.28
N MET A 46 15.00 0.03 -3.26
CA MET A 46 13.87 0.92 -3.51
C MET A 46 12.61 0.14 -3.90
N MET A 47 12.72 -0.90 -4.72
CA MET A 47 11.58 -1.75 -5.11
C MET A 47 11.04 -2.56 -3.92
N ILE A 48 11.90 -3.05 -3.03
CA ILE A 48 11.49 -3.74 -1.80
C ILE A 48 10.73 -2.77 -0.89
N MET A 49 11.26 -1.58 -0.63
CA MET A 49 10.59 -0.54 0.16
C MET A 49 9.24 -0.17 -0.43
N LEU A 50 9.17 0.07 -1.73
CA LEU A 50 7.93 0.41 -2.44
C LEU A 50 6.89 -0.69 -2.32
N SER A 51 7.29 -1.96 -2.47
CA SER A 51 6.38 -3.10 -2.33
C SER A 51 5.84 -3.24 -0.91
N LEU A 52 6.67 -3.03 0.10
CA LEU A 52 6.28 -3.12 1.51
C LEU A 52 5.27 -2.00 1.87
N VAL A 53 5.54 -0.77 1.46
CA VAL A 53 4.62 0.37 1.64
C VAL A 53 3.30 0.10 0.91
N SER A 54 3.35 -0.43 -0.32
CA SER A 54 2.15 -0.76 -1.11
C SER A 54 1.26 -1.78 -0.42
N ILE A 55 1.84 -2.84 0.12
CA ILE A 55 1.10 -3.87 0.85
C ILE A 55 0.41 -3.24 2.07
N GLY A 56 1.13 -2.41 2.84
CA GLY A 56 0.58 -1.68 3.97
C GLY A 56 -0.60 -0.78 3.57
N CYS A 57 -0.43 0.02 2.51
CA CYS A 57 -1.50 0.87 1.97
C CYS A 57 -2.72 0.06 1.53
N ILE A 58 -2.52 -1.04 0.80
CA ILE A 58 -3.62 -1.91 0.34
C ILE A 58 -4.41 -2.43 1.54
N ILE A 59 -3.75 -2.89 2.59
CA ILE A 59 -4.39 -3.42 3.79
C ILE A 59 -5.20 -2.34 4.50
N VAL A 60 -4.63 -1.15 4.71
CA VAL A 60 -5.30 -0.03 5.40
C VAL A 60 -6.51 0.44 4.61
N ILE A 61 -6.36 0.68 3.30
CA ILE A 61 -7.46 1.12 2.42
C ILE A 61 -8.56 0.04 2.37
N TYR A 62 -8.17 -1.22 2.21
CA TYR A 62 -9.12 -2.34 2.24
C TYR A 62 -9.93 -2.39 3.55
N ASN A 63 -9.27 -2.25 4.69
CA ASN A 63 -9.93 -2.28 6.00
C ASN A 63 -10.88 -1.10 6.16
N SER A 64 -10.48 0.12 5.77
CA SER A 64 -11.34 1.31 5.79
C SER A 64 -12.62 1.11 4.98
N PHE A 65 -12.50 0.67 3.74
CA PHE A 65 -13.68 0.40 2.90
C PHE A 65 -14.51 -0.78 3.40
N ALA A 66 -13.88 -1.82 3.97
CA ALA A 66 -14.61 -2.94 4.53
C ALA A 66 -15.45 -2.54 5.74
N ILE A 67 -14.94 -1.64 6.60
CA ILE A 67 -15.68 -1.08 7.73
C ILE A 67 -16.82 -0.19 7.22
N SER A 68 -16.56 0.76 6.32
CA SER A 68 -17.59 1.64 5.73
C SER A 68 -18.73 0.84 5.10
N VAL A 69 -18.43 -0.20 4.33
CA VAL A 69 -19.44 -1.10 3.74
C VAL A 69 -20.26 -1.83 4.83
N MET A 70 -19.62 -2.23 5.93
CA MET A 70 -20.32 -2.91 7.04
C MET A 70 -21.27 -1.95 7.78
N GLU A 71 -20.85 -0.71 8.00
CA GLU A 71 -21.68 0.30 8.66
C GLU A 71 -22.91 0.66 7.81
N ARG A 72 -22.75 0.74 6.49
CA ARG A 72 -23.82 1.07 5.53
C ARG A 72 -24.59 -0.16 5.04
N LYS A 73 -24.42 -1.33 5.66
CA LYS A 73 -25.06 -2.59 5.24
C LYS A 73 -26.59 -2.47 5.14
N LYS A 74 -27.22 -1.72 6.06
CA LYS A 74 -28.67 -1.48 6.06
C LYS A 74 -29.12 -0.67 4.84
N GLU A 75 -28.38 0.37 4.48
CA GLU A 75 -28.65 1.20 3.30
C GLU A 75 -28.57 0.38 2.02
N PHE A 76 -27.54 -0.46 1.87
CA PHE A 76 -27.42 -1.37 0.73
C PHE A 76 -28.55 -2.39 0.65
N GLY A 77 -29.03 -2.85 1.82
CA GLY A 77 -30.18 -3.74 1.90
C GLY A 77 -31.47 -3.06 1.45
N LEU A 78 -31.71 -1.81 1.88
CA LEU A 78 -32.85 -1.01 1.45
C LEU A 78 -32.80 -0.75 -0.06
N LEU A 79 -31.66 -0.33 -0.60
CA LEU A 79 -31.48 -0.14 -2.04
C LEU A 79 -31.75 -1.42 -2.83
N SER A 80 -31.30 -2.54 -2.31
CA SER A 80 -31.58 -3.85 -2.92
C SER A 80 -33.06 -4.23 -2.87
N SER A 81 -33.81 -3.81 -1.83
CA SER A 81 -35.24 -4.06 -1.68
C SER A 81 -36.08 -3.30 -2.70
N ILE A 82 -35.66 -2.10 -3.10
CA ILE A 82 -36.32 -1.28 -4.12
C ILE A 82 -35.83 -1.60 -5.55
N GLY A 83 -35.03 -2.67 -5.72
CA GLY A 83 -34.67 -3.21 -7.03
C GLY A 83 -33.26 -2.84 -7.51
N ALA A 84 -32.38 -2.27 -6.68
CA ALA A 84 -31.01 -2.02 -7.08
C ALA A 84 -30.26 -3.35 -7.36
N THR A 85 -29.60 -3.43 -8.51
CA THR A 85 -28.83 -4.60 -8.92
C THR A 85 -27.51 -4.70 -8.16
N LYS A 86 -26.99 -5.91 -8.02
CA LYS A 86 -25.67 -6.16 -7.40
C LYS A 86 -24.57 -5.34 -8.07
N ARG A 87 -24.65 -5.13 -9.38
CA ARG A 87 -23.67 -4.37 -10.14
C ARG A 87 -23.72 -2.90 -9.78
N GLN A 88 -24.93 -2.32 -9.66
CA GLN A 88 -25.10 -0.93 -9.25
C GLN A 88 -24.55 -0.68 -7.84
N LEU A 89 -24.84 -1.55 -6.88
CA LEU A 89 -24.28 -1.44 -5.52
C LEU A 89 -22.75 -1.53 -5.49
N SER A 90 -22.17 -2.44 -6.27
CA SER A 90 -20.73 -2.55 -6.38
C SER A 90 -20.11 -1.30 -7.03
N HIS A 91 -20.72 -0.78 -8.10
CA HIS A 91 -20.25 0.44 -8.76
C HIS A 91 -20.32 1.66 -7.86
N MET A 92 -21.36 1.78 -7.04
CA MET A 92 -21.52 2.88 -6.08
C MET A 92 -20.35 2.94 -5.10
N VAL A 93 -20.02 1.81 -4.48
CA VAL A 93 -18.87 1.73 -3.53
C VAL A 93 -17.53 1.96 -4.25
N PHE A 94 -17.39 1.43 -5.46
CA PHE A 94 -16.16 1.62 -6.23
C PHE A 94 -15.97 3.08 -6.65
N PHE A 95 -17.06 3.75 -7.07
CA PHE A 95 -17.04 5.17 -7.41
C PHE A 95 -16.68 6.04 -6.20
N GLU A 96 -17.24 5.74 -5.02
CA GLU A 96 -16.88 6.40 -3.76
C GLU A 96 -15.37 6.26 -3.48
N ALA A 97 -14.81 5.06 -3.68
CA ALA A 97 -13.39 4.82 -3.52
C ALA A 97 -12.53 5.63 -4.49
N VAL A 98 -12.96 5.77 -5.74
CA VAL A 98 -12.26 6.58 -6.75
C VAL A 98 -12.29 8.06 -6.36
N VAL A 99 -13.44 8.59 -5.94
CA VAL A 99 -13.57 10.00 -5.54
C VAL A 99 -12.66 10.32 -4.35
N VAL A 100 -12.74 9.52 -3.29
CA VAL A 100 -11.87 9.67 -2.10
C VAL A 100 -10.40 9.51 -2.48
N GLY A 101 -10.11 8.55 -3.36
CA GLY A 101 -8.77 8.29 -3.86
C GLY A 101 -8.19 9.46 -4.64
N VAL A 102 -8.96 10.10 -5.53
CA VAL A 102 -8.52 11.29 -6.28
C VAL A 102 -8.18 12.44 -5.33
N ILE A 103 -9.04 12.70 -4.36
CA ILE A 103 -8.78 13.73 -3.34
C ILE A 103 -7.49 13.40 -2.56
N GLY A 104 -7.34 12.14 -2.16
CA GLY A 104 -6.13 11.67 -1.46
C GLY A 104 -4.85 11.81 -2.28
N ILE A 105 -4.89 11.53 -3.59
CA ILE A 105 -3.75 11.71 -4.49
C ILE A 105 -3.35 13.20 -4.58
N ILE A 106 -4.33 14.10 -4.75
CA ILE A 106 -4.05 15.55 -4.83
C ILE A 106 -3.42 16.04 -3.53
N LEU A 107 -4.00 15.69 -2.37
CA LEU A 107 -3.46 16.07 -1.07
C LEU A 107 -2.08 15.44 -0.82
N GLY A 108 -1.88 14.20 -1.26
CA GLY A 108 -0.59 13.51 -1.17
C GLY A 108 0.50 14.17 -1.98
N ILE A 109 0.21 14.61 -3.21
CA ILE A 109 1.16 15.33 -4.06
C ILE A 109 1.51 16.69 -3.41
N LEU A 110 0.52 17.45 -2.96
CA LEU A 110 0.74 18.72 -2.29
C LEU A 110 1.60 18.55 -1.03
N GLY A 111 1.28 17.55 -0.20
CA GLY A 111 2.04 17.22 1.00
C GLY A 111 3.49 16.80 0.69
N ALA A 112 3.71 16.03 -0.38
CA ALA A 112 5.04 15.64 -0.82
C ALA A 112 5.88 16.84 -1.26
N TYR A 113 5.30 17.77 -2.03
CA TYR A 113 6.00 19.00 -2.43
C TYR A 113 6.38 19.89 -1.24
N ILE A 114 5.45 20.07 -0.31
CA ILE A 114 5.70 20.83 0.93
C ILE A 114 6.79 20.14 1.74
N GLY A 115 6.68 18.82 1.94
CA GLY A 115 7.66 18.05 2.71
C GLY A 115 9.08 18.10 2.11
N ILE A 116 9.22 17.89 0.80
CA ILE A 116 10.52 17.98 0.13
C ILE A 116 11.05 19.43 0.18
N GLY A 117 10.19 20.42 0.00
CA GLY A 117 10.57 21.83 0.13
C GLY A 117 11.13 22.17 1.52
N CYS A 118 10.48 21.72 2.59
CA CYS A 118 10.97 21.88 3.96
C CYS A 118 12.32 21.18 4.18
N VAL A 119 12.48 19.96 3.68
CA VAL A 119 13.75 19.23 3.79
C VAL A 119 14.88 19.95 3.06
N ILE A 120 14.64 20.46 1.84
CA ILE A 120 15.63 21.22 1.09
C ILE A 120 16.02 22.51 1.82
N LEU A 121 15.07 23.23 2.42
CA LEU A 121 15.35 24.42 3.21
C LEU A 121 16.23 24.10 4.43
N ILE A 122 15.92 23.03 5.15
CA ILE A 122 16.72 22.61 6.31
C ILE A 122 18.14 22.23 5.87
N ILE A 123 18.26 21.43 4.81
CA ILE A 123 19.56 21.00 4.30
C ILE A 123 20.39 22.19 3.82
N ASN A 124 19.79 23.11 3.06
CA ASN A 124 20.50 24.31 2.60
C ASN A 124 21.00 25.16 3.76
N ASN A 125 20.24 25.29 4.85
CA ASN A 125 20.68 26.04 6.03
C ASN A 125 21.80 25.33 6.82
N LEU A 126 21.78 23.99 6.87
CA LEU A 126 22.81 23.22 7.58
C LEU A 126 24.13 23.11 6.79
N ILE A 127 24.06 23.16 5.48
CA ILE A 127 25.21 22.85 4.61
C ILE A 127 25.71 24.12 3.90
N SER A 128 25.05 25.28 4.09
CA SER A 128 25.45 26.56 3.48
C SER A 128 26.92 26.93 3.72
N ASP A 129 27.48 26.52 4.86
CA ASP A 129 28.86 26.82 5.24
C ASP A 129 29.87 25.82 4.65
N ILE A 130 29.41 24.70 4.10
CA ILE A 130 30.24 23.59 3.60
C ILE A 130 30.19 23.49 2.06
N LEU A 131 29.02 23.75 1.47
CA LEU A 131 28.80 23.67 0.03
C LEU A 131 28.42 25.04 -0.55
N GLU A 132 29.18 25.48 -1.54
CA GLU A 132 28.90 26.74 -2.31
C GLU A 132 27.60 26.60 -3.16
N TYR A 133 27.03 25.42 -3.29
CA TYR A 133 25.87 25.15 -4.14
C TYR A 133 24.61 24.95 -3.31
N LYS A 134 23.54 25.71 -3.63
CA LYS A 134 22.20 25.51 -3.06
C LYS A 134 21.44 24.44 -3.82
N LEU A 135 20.81 23.53 -3.07
CA LEU A 135 19.90 22.54 -3.64
C LEU A 135 18.61 23.23 -4.10
N HIS A 136 18.19 22.96 -5.33
CA HIS A 136 16.93 23.43 -5.90
C HIS A 136 15.99 22.29 -6.19
N LEU A 137 14.70 22.50 -5.97
CA LEU A 137 13.68 21.53 -6.33
C LEU A 137 13.50 21.53 -7.86
N VAL A 138 13.98 20.50 -8.52
CA VAL A 138 13.74 20.29 -9.95
C VAL A 138 12.61 19.26 -10.11
N THR A 139 11.50 19.68 -10.69
CA THR A 139 10.34 18.82 -10.95
C THR A 139 10.34 18.32 -12.38
N ASN A 140 10.42 17.01 -12.55
CA ASN A 140 10.17 16.35 -13.82
C ASN A 140 8.75 15.75 -13.77
N PRO A 141 7.85 16.03 -14.72
CA PRO A 141 6.48 15.51 -14.72
C PRO A 141 6.41 13.99 -14.64
N LEU A 142 7.42 13.28 -15.11
CA LEU A 142 7.48 11.82 -15.04
C LEU A 142 7.47 11.31 -13.59
N PHE A 143 8.15 12.03 -12.67
CA PHE A 143 8.18 11.67 -11.24
C PHE A 143 6.83 11.92 -10.53
N ILE A 144 5.91 12.65 -11.14
CA ILE A 144 4.55 12.83 -10.64
C ILE A 144 3.62 11.77 -11.25
N ILE A 145 3.73 11.53 -12.55
CA ILE A 145 2.82 10.65 -13.30
C ILE A 145 2.96 9.20 -12.83
N ILE A 146 4.18 8.71 -12.62
CA ILE A 146 4.42 7.31 -12.21
C ILE A 146 3.76 7.00 -10.86
N PRO A 147 3.98 7.76 -9.76
CA PRO A 147 3.30 7.54 -8.50
C PRO A 147 1.77 7.67 -8.59
N VAL A 148 1.25 8.61 -9.40
CA VAL A 148 -0.19 8.77 -9.60
C VAL A 148 -0.82 7.52 -10.20
N ILE A 149 -0.24 7.00 -11.29
CA ILE A 149 -0.72 5.75 -11.93
C ILE A 149 -0.65 4.60 -10.94
N PHE A 150 0.45 4.50 -10.20
CA PHE A 150 0.65 3.47 -9.19
C PHE A 150 -0.43 3.55 -8.09
N MET A 151 -0.73 4.73 -7.55
CA MET A 151 -1.77 4.93 -6.53
C MET A 151 -3.17 4.61 -7.05
N ILE A 152 -3.48 4.93 -8.30
CA ILE A 152 -4.76 4.54 -8.93
C ILE A 152 -4.91 3.02 -8.94
N VAL A 153 -3.85 2.29 -9.28
CA VAL A 153 -3.85 0.82 -9.25
C VAL A 153 -4.06 0.29 -7.82
N VAL A 154 -3.35 0.84 -6.83
CA VAL A 154 -3.47 0.46 -5.42
C VAL A 154 -4.89 0.68 -4.92
N ILE A 155 -5.51 1.85 -5.19
CA ILE A 155 -6.88 2.16 -4.80
C ILE A 155 -7.86 1.19 -5.46
N GLY A 156 -7.71 0.95 -6.77
CA GLY A 156 -8.55 0.03 -7.53
C GLY A 156 -8.53 -1.40 -6.96
N VAL A 157 -7.34 -1.92 -6.68
CA VAL A 157 -7.17 -3.26 -6.09
C VAL A 157 -7.77 -3.32 -4.69
N SER A 158 -7.52 -2.30 -3.86
CA SER A 158 -8.00 -2.25 -2.47
C SER A 158 -9.51 -2.17 -2.37
N ALA A 159 -10.17 -1.40 -3.24
CA ALA A 159 -11.61 -1.20 -3.25
C ALA A 159 -12.39 -2.35 -3.92
N PHE A 160 -11.74 -3.17 -4.72
CA PHE A 160 -12.39 -4.23 -5.50
C PHE A 160 -13.11 -5.28 -4.64
N ILE A 161 -12.47 -5.75 -3.58
CA ILE A 161 -13.06 -6.78 -2.71
C ILE A 161 -14.19 -6.21 -1.86
N PRO A 162 -14.06 -5.03 -1.18
CA PRO A 162 -15.15 -4.41 -0.44
C PRO A 162 -16.36 -4.10 -1.31
N SER A 163 -16.16 -3.55 -2.52
CA SER A 163 -17.26 -3.24 -3.45
C SER A 163 -18.07 -4.49 -3.83
N ARG A 164 -17.39 -5.61 -4.07
CA ARG A 164 -18.07 -6.90 -4.32
C ARG A 164 -18.76 -7.46 -3.07
N LYS A 165 -18.29 -7.16 -1.87
CA LYS A 165 -18.98 -7.56 -0.63
C LYS A 165 -20.26 -6.75 -0.43
N ALA A 166 -20.25 -5.44 -0.71
CA ALA A 166 -21.43 -4.59 -0.67
C ALA A 166 -22.55 -5.13 -1.58
N SER A 167 -22.21 -5.60 -2.77
CA SER A 167 -23.17 -6.14 -3.73
C SER A 167 -23.82 -7.47 -3.32
N LYS A 168 -23.30 -8.15 -2.31
CA LYS A 168 -23.83 -9.44 -1.82
C LYS A 168 -24.74 -9.29 -0.60
N VAL A 169 -25.02 -8.08 -0.16
CA VAL A 169 -25.92 -7.83 0.96
C VAL A 169 -27.35 -8.21 0.57
N SER A 170 -27.93 -9.16 1.31
CA SER A 170 -29.32 -9.56 1.13
C SER A 170 -30.25 -8.58 1.84
N PRO A 171 -31.39 -8.16 1.25
CA PRO A 171 -32.38 -7.28 1.90
C PRO A 171 -32.82 -7.79 3.26
N ILE A 172 -33.06 -9.12 3.36
CA ILE A 172 -33.54 -9.76 4.59
C ILE A 172 -32.46 -9.73 5.69
N GLU A 173 -31.19 -9.99 5.34
CA GLU A 173 -30.08 -9.92 6.30
C GLU A 173 -29.82 -8.48 6.78
N ALA A 174 -30.03 -7.49 5.91
CA ALA A 174 -29.85 -6.07 6.26
C ALA A 174 -30.94 -5.56 7.23
N ILE A 175 -32.18 -5.99 7.06
CA ILE A 175 -33.32 -5.59 7.91
C ILE A 175 -33.26 -6.30 9.27
N ARG A 176 -32.92 -7.57 9.30
CA ARG A 176 -32.87 -8.36 10.53
C ARG A 176 -31.78 -7.92 11.51
N GLN A 177 -30.77 -7.16 11.08
CA GLN A 177 -29.60 -6.75 11.89
C GLN A 177 -28.90 -7.92 12.63
N ASN A 178 -29.39 -9.13 12.43
CA ASN A 178 -28.72 -10.29 12.95
C ASN A 178 -27.49 -10.49 12.07
N ASP A 179 -26.31 -10.25 12.63
CA ASP A 179 -25.10 -10.93 12.22
C ASP A 179 -25.42 -12.44 12.38
N ASP A 180 -26.15 -13.00 11.41
CA ASP A 180 -26.41 -14.43 11.38
C ASP A 180 -25.04 -15.09 11.31
N ILE A 181 -24.58 -15.43 12.49
CA ILE A 181 -23.46 -16.31 12.68
C ILE A 181 -23.89 -17.56 11.94
N LYS A 182 -23.39 -17.74 10.70
CA LYS A 182 -23.57 -19.00 9.97
C LYS A 182 -23.07 -20.07 10.91
N ILE A 183 -24.01 -20.67 11.63
CA ILE A 183 -23.75 -21.73 12.59
C ILE A 183 -23.27 -22.90 11.73
N ASN A 184 -21.96 -23.00 11.60
CA ASN A 184 -21.37 -24.16 10.99
C ASN A 184 -21.76 -25.33 11.91
N LYS A 185 -22.60 -26.22 11.43
CA LYS A 185 -23.12 -27.37 12.18
C LYS A 185 -22.01 -28.34 12.68
N LYS A 186 -20.75 -28.05 12.42
CA LYS A 186 -19.62 -28.79 12.97
C LYS A 186 -19.53 -28.57 14.47
N LYS A 187 -19.75 -29.62 15.25
CA LYS A 187 -19.50 -29.65 16.70
C LYS A 187 -18.08 -29.12 16.99
N ILE A 188 -18.00 -27.99 17.64
CA ILE A 188 -16.70 -27.38 18.03
C ILE A 188 -16.22 -28.20 19.24
N LYS A 189 -15.24 -29.06 19.03
CA LYS A 189 -14.60 -29.82 20.10
C LYS A 189 -13.76 -28.88 20.96
N THR A 190 -14.03 -28.83 22.25
CA THR A 190 -13.23 -28.11 23.26
C THR A 190 -12.39 -29.12 24.04
N SER A 191 -11.22 -28.69 24.50
CA SER A 191 -10.35 -29.54 25.31
C SER A 191 -10.93 -29.70 26.71
N LYS A 192 -10.96 -30.91 27.25
CA LYS A 192 -11.37 -31.18 28.63
C LYS A 192 -10.52 -30.45 29.68
N LEU A 193 -9.28 -30.05 29.32
CA LEU A 193 -8.40 -29.27 30.18
C LEU A 193 -8.94 -27.85 30.45
N VAL A 194 -9.58 -27.20 29.46
CA VAL A 194 -10.14 -25.85 29.63
C VAL A 194 -11.34 -25.90 30.58
N LEU A 195 -12.16 -26.95 30.49
CA LEU A 195 -13.27 -27.14 31.41
C LEU A 195 -12.79 -27.35 32.87
N LYS A 196 -11.65 -28.05 33.05
CA LYS A 196 -11.09 -28.34 34.38
C LYS A 196 -10.39 -27.13 35.03
N LEU A 197 -9.78 -26.23 34.21
CA LEU A 197 -9.03 -25.07 34.67
C LEU A 197 -9.88 -23.81 34.80
N PHE A 198 -10.83 -23.58 33.90
CA PHE A 198 -11.60 -22.35 33.74
C PHE A 198 -13.10 -22.54 33.86
N GLY A 199 -13.56 -23.75 34.21
CA GLY A 199 -14.98 -24.05 34.36
C GLY A 199 -15.80 -23.92 33.06
N ILE A 200 -17.11 -23.83 33.22
CA ILE A 200 -18.07 -23.71 32.11
C ILE A 200 -17.91 -22.39 31.37
N GLU A 201 -17.53 -21.31 32.05
CA GLU A 201 -17.32 -19.97 31.49
C GLU A 201 -16.17 -19.97 30.48
N GLY A 202 -15.05 -20.62 30.83
CA GLY A 202 -13.90 -20.78 29.95
C GLY A 202 -14.21 -21.63 28.72
N GLU A 203 -15.05 -22.66 28.86
CA GLU A 203 -15.49 -23.45 27.71
C GLU A 203 -16.36 -22.64 26.75
N ILE A 204 -17.29 -21.85 27.26
CA ILE A 204 -18.16 -20.96 26.46
C ILE A 204 -17.33 -19.89 25.75
N ALA A 205 -16.39 -19.24 26.45
CA ALA A 205 -15.49 -18.26 25.88
C ALA A 205 -14.67 -18.86 24.73
N LEU A 206 -14.08 -20.04 24.93
CA LEU A 206 -13.29 -20.72 23.91
C LEU A 206 -14.13 -21.17 22.71
N LYS A 207 -15.36 -21.62 22.92
CA LYS A 207 -16.32 -21.93 21.85
C LYS A 207 -16.67 -20.68 21.05
N ASN A 208 -16.88 -19.53 21.69
CA ASN A 208 -17.15 -18.26 21.02
C ASN A 208 -15.96 -17.77 20.18
N ILE A 209 -14.74 -17.86 20.71
CA ILE A 209 -13.51 -17.53 19.98
C ILE A 209 -13.35 -18.45 18.75
N LYS A 210 -13.49 -19.77 18.94
CA LYS A 210 -13.38 -20.74 17.82
C LYS A 210 -14.46 -20.52 16.76
N ARG A 211 -15.65 -20.07 17.15
CA ARG A 211 -16.78 -19.78 16.26
C ARG A 211 -16.53 -18.54 15.40
N LYS A 212 -15.87 -17.53 15.93
CA LYS A 212 -15.52 -16.28 15.26
C LYS A 212 -14.07 -16.26 14.74
N LYS A 213 -13.40 -17.40 14.59
CA LYS A 213 -11.98 -17.54 14.26
C LYS A 213 -11.53 -16.74 13.04
N LYS A 214 -12.37 -16.58 12.01
CA LYS A 214 -12.06 -15.74 10.84
C LYS A 214 -11.99 -14.26 11.18
N LYS A 215 -12.87 -13.75 12.06
CA LYS A 215 -12.91 -12.34 12.46
C LYS A 215 -11.69 -12.00 13.31
N TYR A 216 -11.35 -12.87 14.27
CA TYR A 216 -10.17 -12.67 15.13
C TYR A 216 -8.83 -12.79 14.39
N ARG A 217 -8.73 -13.65 13.36
CA ARG A 217 -7.51 -13.74 12.55
C ARG A 217 -7.21 -12.45 11.80
N VAL A 218 -8.23 -11.79 11.28
CA VAL A 218 -8.04 -10.51 10.58
C VAL A 218 -7.52 -9.44 11.54
N THR A 219 -8.05 -9.40 12.77
CA THR A 219 -7.63 -8.44 13.80
C THR A 219 -6.22 -8.70 14.36
N ILE A 220 -5.77 -9.97 14.37
CA ILE A 220 -4.42 -10.33 14.87
C ILE A 220 -3.35 -10.08 13.79
N VAL A 221 -3.70 -10.13 12.52
CA VAL A 221 -2.77 -10.01 11.38
C VAL A 221 -2.70 -8.55 10.85
N SER A 222 -3.65 -7.70 11.21
CA SER A 222 -3.61 -6.26 10.92
C SER A 222 -2.85 -5.51 12.02
#